data_47a45ab868002e8be187275c44112bb7
#
_entry.id   47a45ab868002e8be187275c44112bb7
#
_cell.length_a   1.000
_cell.length_b   1.000
_cell.length_c   1.000
_cell.angle_alpha   90.00
_cell.angle_beta   90.00
_cell.angle_gamma   90.00
#
_symmetry.space_group_name_H-M   'P 1'
#
loop_
_entity.id
_entity.type
_entity.pdbx_description
1 polymer ?
#
loop_
_entity_poly.entity_id
_entity_poly.type
_entity_poly.pdbx_seq_one_letter_code
_entity_poly.pdbx_strand_id
1 'polypeptide(L)' 'MEIIRALQNDGWKLERVKGSHHHFVHATKPGVVTVVHPSKDIPLGTLKSIERQSGLKFRR' A
#
# COMPACT_ATOMS: atom_id res chain seq x y z
N MET A 1 6.07 2.15 10.94
CA MET A 1 5.61 2.93 9.78
C MET A 1 4.21 2.48 9.39
N GLU A 2 3.32 3.43 9.21
CA GLU A 2 1.92 3.13 8.90
C GLU A 2 1.64 3.29 7.41
N ILE A 3 1.93 2.25 6.66
CA ILE A 3 1.76 2.29 5.20
C ILE A 3 0.28 2.38 4.82
N ILE A 4 -0.57 1.59 5.47
CA ILE A 4 -1.99 1.59 5.15
C ILE A 4 -2.60 2.95 5.44
N ARG A 5 -2.23 3.57 6.56
CA ARG A 5 -2.75 4.90 6.88
C ARG A 5 -2.28 5.93 5.85
N ALA A 6 -1.02 5.86 5.43
CA ALA A 6 -0.50 6.78 4.41
C ALA A 6 -1.25 6.60 3.09
N LEU A 7 -1.54 5.37 2.70
CA LEU A 7 -2.33 5.10 1.50
C LEU A 7 -3.72 5.69 1.62
N GLN A 8 -4.39 5.46 2.75
CA GLN A 8 -5.74 5.97 2.96
C GLN A 8 -5.77 7.49 2.96
N ASN A 9 -4.76 8.13 3.55
CA ASN A 9 -4.68 9.59 3.55
C ASN A 9 -4.50 10.16 2.15
N ASP A 10 -3.91 9.38 1.23
CA ASP A 10 -3.72 9.80 -0.15
C ASP A 10 -4.93 9.48 -1.03
N GLY A 11 -5.94 8.84 -0.47
CA GLY A 11 -7.17 8.52 -1.20
C GLY A 11 -7.29 7.08 -1.65
N TRP A 12 -6.34 6.22 -1.29
CA TRP A 12 -6.43 4.80 -1.59
C TRP A 12 -7.46 4.15 -0.68
N LYS A 13 -8.27 3.28 -1.25
CA LYS A 13 -9.33 2.58 -0.50
C LYS A 13 -9.14 1.10 -0.62
N LEU A 14 -9.40 0.41 0.47
CA LEU A 14 -9.34 -1.05 0.50
C LEU A 14 -10.46 -1.60 -0.36
N GLU A 15 -10.10 -2.34 -1.40
CA GLU A 15 -11.06 -2.96 -2.29
C GLU A 15 -11.39 -4.37 -1.85
N ARG A 16 -10.37 -5.14 -1.49
CA ARG A 16 -10.60 -6.50 -1.01
C ARG A 16 -9.39 -7.00 -0.23
N VAL A 17 -9.63 -8.04 0.55
CA VAL A 17 -8.61 -8.72 1.33
C VAL A 17 -8.63 -10.19 0.91
N LYS A 18 -7.45 -10.72 0.62
CA LYS A 18 -7.27 -12.14 0.34
C LYS A 18 -6.16 -12.65 1.23
N GLY A 19 -6.54 -13.41 2.28
CA GLY A 19 -5.58 -13.80 3.31
C GLY A 19 -4.98 -12.57 3.97
N SER A 20 -3.68 -12.42 3.93
CA SER A 20 -2.99 -11.25 4.47
C SER A 20 -2.74 -10.17 3.41
N HIS A 21 -3.18 -10.37 2.17
CA HIS A 21 -2.98 -9.41 1.10
C HIS A 21 -4.15 -8.45 1.05
N HIS A 22 -3.87 -7.17 1.28
CA HIS A 22 -4.85 -6.10 1.23
C HIS A 22 -4.65 -5.32 -0.06
N HIS A 23 -5.69 -5.26 -0.90
CA HIS A 23 -5.63 -4.62 -2.20
C HIS A 23 -6.33 -3.26 -2.15
N PHE A 24 -5.61 -2.22 -2.52
CA PHE A 24 -6.11 -0.85 -2.48
C PHE A 24 -6.24 -0.29 -3.89
N VAL A 25 -7.28 0.51 -4.10
CA VAL A 25 -7.51 1.23 -5.36
C VAL A 25 -7.70 2.71 -5.07
N HIS A 26 -7.49 3.54 -6.08
CA HIS A 26 -7.58 4.99 -5.96
C HIS A 26 -8.55 5.52 -7.03
N ALA A 27 -9.30 6.56 -6.67
CA ALA A 27 -10.29 7.12 -7.59
C ALA A 27 -9.65 7.74 -8.84
N THR A 28 -8.45 8.32 -8.72
CA THR A 28 -7.81 9.01 -9.83
C THR A 28 -6.48 8.42 -10.25
N LYS A 29 -5.85 7.62 -9.40
CA LYS A 29 -4.57 6.97 -9.73
C LYS A 29 -4.83 5.57 -10.24
N PRO A 30 -4.19 5.15 -11.34
CA PRO A 30 -4.42 3.81 -11.89
C PRO A 30 -3.72 2.73 -11.09
N GLY A 31 -4.15 1.50 -11.32
CA GLY A 31 -3.51 0.33 -10.76
C GLY A 31 -4.03 -0.05 -9.38
N VAL A 32 -3.41 -1.08 -8.83
CA VAL A 32 -3.76 -1.62 -7.51
C VAL A 32 -2.49 -1.68 -6.68
N VAL A 33 -2.59 -1.25 -5.43
CA VAL A 33 -1.49 -1.38 -4.48
C VAL A 33 -1.82 -2.53 -3.55
N THR A 34 -0.90 -3.49 -3.45
CA THR A 34 -1.07 -4.65 -2.58
C THR A 34 -0.13 -4.55 -1.38
N VAL A 35 -0.70 -4.64 -0.19
CA VAL A 35 0.04 -4.58 1.06
C VAL A 35 -0.23 -5.84 1.87
N VAL A 36 0.84 -6.47 2.35
CA VAL A 36 0.71 -7.61 3.26
C VAL A 36 0.51 -7.06 4.68
N HIS A 37 -0.59 -7.42 5.30
CA HIS A 37 -0.94 -6.91 6.63
C HIS A 37 -1.61 -8.01 7.45
N PRO A 38 -1.26 -8.17 8.71
CA PRO A 38 -0.25 -7.40 9.44
C PRO A 38 1.17 -7.83 9.05
N SER A 39 2.09 -6.87 9.08
CA SER A 39 3.49 -7.15 8.82
C SER A 39 4.33 -6.23 9.69
N LYS A 40 5.24 -6.82 10.46
CA LYS A 40 6.14 -6.04 11.29
C LYS A 40 7.28 -5.45 10.47
N ASP A 41 7.79 -6.27 9.56
CA ASP A 41 8.92 -5.87 8.73
C ASP A 41 8.56 -6.04 7.27
N ILE A 42 8.62 -4.96 6.53
CA ILE A 42 8.39 -5.00 5.09
C ILE A 42 9.74 -4.92 4.42
N PRO A 43 10.11 -5.93 3.61
CA PRO A 43 11.37 -5.88 2.88
C PRO A 43 11.48 -4.62 2.03
N LEU A 44 12.69 -4.10 1.91
CA LEU A 44 12.92 -2.86 1.19
C LEU A 44 12.40 -2.91 -0.24
N GLY A 45 12.61 -4.04 -0.93
CA GLY A 45 12.12 -4.20 -2.29
C GLY A 45 10.61 -4.11 -2.38
N THR A 46 9.90 -4.70 -1.43
CA THR A 46 8.45 -4.62 -1.37
C THR A 46 8.00 -3.19 -1.09
N LEU A 47 8.68 -2.52 -0.17
CA LEU A 47 8.37 -1.12 0.15
C LEU A 47 8.54 -0.24 -1.07
N LYS A 48 9.61 -0.42 -1.83
CA LYS A 48 9.84 0.36 -3.04
C LYS A 48 8.79 0.08 -4.10
N SER A 49 8.32 -1.16 -4.20
CA SER A 49 7.23 -1.50 -5.12
C SER A 49 5.95 -0.76 -4.75
N ILE A 50 5.63 -0.71 -3.45
CA ILE A 50 4.46 0.02 -2.97
C ILE A 50 4.60 1.51 -3.26
N GLU A 51 5.79 2.07 -3.05
CA GLU A 51 6.05 3.48 -3.37
C GLU A 51 5.82 3.77 -4.85
N ARG A 52 6.32 2.90 -5.70
CA ARG A 52 6.17 3.09 -7.14
C ARG A 52 4.72 2.98 -7.57
N GLN A 53 4.00 1.99 -7.05
CA GLN A 53 2.60 1.78 -7.41
C GLN A 53 1.69 2.90 -6.90
N SER A 54 1.95 3.38 -5.69
CA SER A 54 1.10 4.39 -5.06
C SER A 54 1.48 5.82 -5.40
N GLY A 55 2.70 6.02 -5.87
CA GLY A 55 3.22 7.37 -6.08
C GLY A 55 3.64 8.07 -4.80
N LEU A 56 3.61 7.36 -3.68
CA LEU A 56 4.00 7.90 -2.39
C LEU A 56 5.43 7.52 -2.05
N LYS A 57 6.01 8.25 -1.10
CA LYS A 57 7.31 7.90 -0.54
C LYS A 57 7.17 7.74 0.96
N PHE A 58 7.75 6.69 1.46
CA PHE A 58 7.70 6.39 2.88
C PHE A 58 9.07 6.59 3.49
N ARG A 59 9.09 7.11 4.70
CA ARG A 59 10.33 7.25 5.45
C ARG A 59 10.75 5.89 5.99
N ARG A 60 12.05 5.62 5.95
CA ARG A 60 12.64 4.37 6.41
C ARG A 60 13.57 4.61 7.59
#